data_5110e166eef878ffbc994b8418e9e44b
#
_entry.id   5110e166eef878ffbc994b8418e9e44b
#
_cell.length_a   1.000
_cell.length_b   1.000
_cell.length_c   1.000
_cell.angle_alpha   90.00
_cell.angle_beta   90.00
_cell.angle_gamma   90.00
#
_symmetry.space_group_name_H-M   'P 1'
#
loop_
_entity.id
_entity.type
_entity.pdbx_description
1 polymer ?
#
loop_
_entity_poly.entity_id
_entity_poly.type
_entity_poly.pdbx_seq_one_letter_code
_entity_poly.pdbx_strand_id
1 'polypeptide(L)'
;MKKLLLAFIYFIPFIVAAQNVKEYANALTAKYEQDLLKATQLLKPPFLGIKNVDENGKIIEFDGFGDNGFPEFKTTCSNIGLAATVNTNQVWPSGVLGLNLTGNGYTKLGIWDSGKIRITHQEFVGRVTNMDSSSSFSAHSNNVAGLLMAGGITPSAKGLAYQSNLKAWNFTNDRAEMALAANGLLVSNHSYANSAAWIFSGGYQYWLGDTTLNATKDWKFGFYDSRTKEFDSISWANPNYLIVKAVGNDRGNSMPAGTPHWIWNGSAYVLSTANRDTVGPYDCIVTYGTAKNILTVGAVDILPNGFVSAPVNTISFSSWGPTDDGRIKPDIVCGTNTTSTPTSTHDSAYSSQGGTSMAAPGATGSLLLVQQHFYNLKNRYMKAATLKGLAIHTATNCKTTLGPNYESGWGLLNTAKAVQTISDSVKNMIKEYNLLNNDTFKFVISVNGLDTVKTTMCWTDPPAIVGAPAYNDTTSKLINDLDIRIVRNSNSQVYLPYILNPNNPSAAATTGNNFRDNVEQIYLPNLPIGTYTIVVTHKNSLQNNAPQAFSLVGSGFVLTATLPVKWLSFDVKT
;
A
#
# COMPACT_ATOMS: atom_id res chain seq x y z
N MET A 1 -33.09 -4.93 35.43
CA MET A 1 -31.68 -4.60 35.74
C MET A 1 -30.63 -5.34 34.90
N LYS A 2 -30.78 -6.64 34.55
CA LYS A 2 -29.78 -7.37 33.74
C LYS A 2 -29.55 -6.86 32.29
N LYS A 3 -30.54 -6.21 31.66
CA LYS A 3 -30.42 -5.67 30.29
C LYS A 3 -29.67 -4.32 30.22
N LEU A 4 -29.59 -3.55 31.32
CA LEU A 4 -28.85 -2.30 31.36
C LEU A 4 -27.33 -2.53 31.56
N LEU A 5 -26.93 -3.62 32.21
CA LEU A 5 -25.52 -3.94 32.45
C LEU A 5 -24.79 -4.41 31.18
N LEU A 6 -25.50 -5.09 30.24
CA LEU A 6 -24.91 -5.51 28.96
C LEU A 6 -24.64 -4.34 28.01
N ALA A 7 -25.43 -3.27 28.06
CA ALA A 7 -25.20 -2.07 27.23
C ALA A 7 -23.95 -1.29 27.71
N PHE A 8 -23.65 -1.29 29.02
CA PHE A 8 -22.48 -0.61 29.57
C PHE A 8 -21.14 -1.31 29.25
N ILE A 9 -21.16 -2.65 29.15
CA ILE A 9 -19.93 -3.43 28.85
C ILE A 9 -19.49 -3.26 27.38
N TYR A 10 -20.39 -2.97 26.45
CA TYR A 10 -20.06 -2.70 25.05
C TYR A 10 -19.63 -1.24 24.79
N PHE A 11 -19.98 -0.29 25.67
CA PHE A 11 -19.60 1.12 25.51
C PHE A 11 -18.19 1.44 26.03
N ILE A 12 -17.73 0.73 27.07
CA ILE A 12 -16.42 0.98 27.69
C ILE A 12 -15.24 0.70 26.72
N PRO A 13 -15.17 -0.42 25.99
CA PRO A 13 -14.06 -0.65 25.06
C PRO A 13 -14.04 0.32 23.87
N PHE A 14 -15.18 0.85 23.44
CA PHE A 14 -15.25 1.86 22.37
C PHE A 14 -14.73 3.24 22.82
N ILE A 15 -15.02 3.65 24.04
CA ILE A 15 -14.54 4.91 24.61
C ILE A 15 -13.02 4.83 24.84
N VAL A 16 -12.52 3.72 25.39
CA VAL A 16 -11.09 3.49 25.63
C VAL A 16 -10.32 3.43 24.31
N ALA A 17 -10.83 2.76 23.28
CA ALA A 17 -10.20 2.70 21.97
C ALA A 17 -10.16 4.08 21.29
N ALA A 18 -11.23 4.86 21.37
CA ALA A 18 -11.28 6.23 20.82
C ALA A 18 -10.38 7.20 21.58
N GLN A 19 -10.25 7.06 22.90
CA GLN A 19 -9.34 7.84 23.72
C GLN A 19 -7.88 7.53 23.39
N ASN A 20 -7.52 6.24 23.23
CA ASN A 20 -6.17 5.82 22.84
C ASN A 20 -5.77 6.35 21.46
N VAL A 21 -6.69 6.37 20.48
CA VAL A 21 -6.43 6.93 19.14
C VAL A 21 -6.16 8.43 19.21
N LYS A 22 -6.95 9.17 19.99
CA LYS A 22 -6.76 10.61 20.15
C LYS A 22 -5.46 10.95 20.89
N GLU A 23 -5.11 10.21 21.92
CA GLU A 23 -3.84 10.35 22.63
C GLU A 23 -2.64 10.07 21.71
N TYR A 24 -2.73 9.01 20.89
CA TYR A 24 -1.71 8.69 19.90
C TYR A 24 -1.56 9.80 18.84
N ALA A 25 -2.66 10.30 18.29
CA ALA A 25 -2.65 11.40 17.32
C ALA A 25 -2.05 12.69 17.93
N ASN A 26 -2.40 13.02 19.18
CA ASN A 26 -1.84 14.17 19.89
C ASN A 26 -0.33 14.02 20.11
N ALA A 27 0.16 12.81 20.43
CA ALA A 27 1.59 12.54 20.59
C ALA A 27 2.36 12.73 19.27
N LEU A 28 1.78 12.28 18.14
CA LEU A 28 2.36 12.49 16.80
C LEU A 28 2.42 13.97 16.43
N THR A 29 1.36 14.72 16.71
CA THR A 29 1.32 16.18 16.49
C THR A 29 2.36 16.89 17.33
N ALA A 30 2.46 16.60 18.62
CA ALA A 30 3.44 17.22 19.51
C ALA A 30 4.88 16.93 19.08
N LYS A 31 5.16 15.71 18.61
CA LYS A 31 6.48 15.36 18.04
C LYS A 31 6.79 16.21 16.81
N TYR A 32 5.85 16.30 15.85
CA TYR A 32 6.03 17.11 14.65
C TYR A 32 6.26 18.59 14.96
N GLU A 33 5.50 19.18 15.90
CA GLU A 33 5.66 20.58 16.33
C GLU A 33 7.04 20.84 16.96
N GLN A 34 7.56 19.92 17.78
CA GLN A 34 8.91 20.00 18.33
C GLN A 34 9.99 19.94 17.24
N ASP A 35 9.83 19.02 16.28
CA ASP A 35 10.72 18.88 15.14
C ASP A 35 10.71 20.16 14.28
N LEU A 36 9.55 20.77 14.07
CA LEU A 36 9.39 22.01 13.32
C LEU A 36 10.10 23.19 13.99
N LEU A 37 9.99 23.32 15.30
CA LEU A 37 10.71 24.35 16.08
C LEU A 37 12.23 24.19 15.93
N LYS A 38 12.76 22.99 16.05
CA LYS A 38 14.17 22.67 15.85
C LYS A 38 14.61 22.97 14.41
N ALA A 39 13.82 22.56 13.43
CA ALA A 39 14.09 22.78 12.01
C ALA A 39 14.16 24.27 11.66
N THR A 40 13.28 25.10 12.21
CA THR A 40 13.26 26.57 11.99
C THR A 40 14.56 27.24 12.45
N GLN A 41 15.24 26.68 13.42
CA GLN A 41 16.54 27.18 13.90
C GLN A 41 17.72 26.73 13.03
N LEU A 42 17.68 25.50 12.51
CA LEU A 42 18.78 24.83 11.81
C LEU A 42 18.72 25.00 10.29
N LEU A 43 17.53 24.93 9.70
CA LEU A 43 17.33 24.94 8.24
C LEU A 43 17.09 26.38 7.76
N LYS A 44 18.14 27.05 7.32
CA LYS A 44 18.09 28.45 6.86
C LYS A 44 18.64 28.58 5.43
N PRO A 45 18.09 29.51 4.62
CA PRO A 45 18.69 29.82 3.31
C PRO A 45 20.19 30.11 3.41
N PRO A 46 21.02 29.73 2.39
CA PRO A 46 20.61 29.22 1.09
C PRO A 46 20.25 27.72 1.04
N PHE A 47 20.24 27.03 2.15
CA PHE A 47 19.99 25.60 2.24
C PHE A 47 18.50 25.24 2.19
N LEU A 48 18.20 23.92 2.19
CA LEU A 48 16.83 23.42 2.29
C LEU A 48 16.15 23.96 3.55
N GLY A 49 15.07 24.72 3.36
CA GLY A 49 14.21 25.23 4.43
C GLY A 49 13.02 24.28 4.70
N ILE A 50 12.06 24.77 5.48
CA ILE A 50 10.85 24.00 5.87
C ILE A 50 10.02 23.60 4.63
N LYS A 51 9.91 24.49 3.64
CA LYS A 51 9.20 24.24 2.38
C LYS A 51 9.99 24.83 1.22
N ASN A 52 10.16 24.02 0.18
CA ASN A 52 10.91 24.38 -1.00
C ASN A 52 10.14 23.94 -2.25
N VAL A 53 10.46 24.53 -3.40
CA VAL A 53 9.97 24.12 -4.71
C VAL A 53 11.17 24.01 -5.61
N ASP A 54 11.33 22.86 -6.31
CA ASP A 54 12.41 22.67 -7.24
C ASP A 54 12.13 23.37 -8.60
N GLU A 55 13.10 23.35 -9.50
CA GLU A 55 13.03 23.95 -10.83
C GLU A 55 11.92 23.36 -11.72
N ASN A 56 11.45 22.14 -11.42
CA ASN A 56 10.38 21.44 -12.11
C ASN A 56 9.00 21.62 -11.43
N GLY A 57 8.93 22.46 -10.40
CA GLY A 57 7.72 22.71 -9.62
C GLY A 57 7.39 21.60 -8.61
N LYS A 58 8.31 20.66 -8.34
CA LYS A 58 8.19 19.62 -7.33
C LYS A 58 8.25 20.24 -5.94
N ILE A 59 7.26 19.99 -5.12
CA ILE A 59 7.24 20.47 -3.73
C ILE A 59 8.12 19.56 -2.88
N ILE A 60 9.01 20.18 -2.08
CA ILE A 60 9.87 19.55 -1.09
C ILE A 60 9.52 20.17 0.26
N GLU A 61 8.97 19.40 1.19
CA GLU A 61 8.49 19.89 2.49
C GLU A 61 9.10 19.06 3.63
N PHE A 62 9.53 19.74 4.70
CA PHE A 62 10.11 19.13 5.89
C PHE A 62 9.11 18.19 6.58
N ASP A 63 9.54 16.96 6.90
CA ASP A 63 8.73 15.91 7.53
C ASP A 63 9.12 15.59 8.98
N GLY A 64 10.08 16.28 9.53
CA GLY A 64 10.63 16.04 10.87
C GLY A 64 12.08 15.59 10.81
N PHE A 65 12.62 15.16 11.95
CA PHE A 65 13.93 14.53 12.02
C PHE A 65 13.78 13.01 12.00
N GLY A 66 14.64 12.34 11.22
CA GLY A 66 14.72 10.90 11.14
C GLY A 66 15.26 10.26 12.43
N ASP A 67 15.23 8.92 12.48
CA ASP A 67 15.70 8.16 13.63
C ASP A 67 17.22 8.33 13.88
N ASN A 68 17.97 8.79 12.87
CA ASN A 68 19.38 9.21 12.98
C ASN A 68 19.53 10.70 13.40
N GLY A 69 18.45 11.44 13.59
CA GLY A 69 18.45 12.88 13.93
C GLY A 69 18.69 13.83 12.76
N PHE A 70 18.71 13.33 11.52
CA PHE A 70 18.87 14.15 10.30
C PHE A 70 17.52 14.70 9.82
N PRO A 71 17.49 15.89 9.17
CA PRO A 71 16.26 16.44 8.62
C PRO A 71 15.77 15.59 7.44
N GLU A 72 14.48 15.27 7.41
CA GLU A 72 13.84 14.52 6.33
C GLU A 72 12.75 15.32 5.63
N PHE A 73 12.50 15.02 4.34
CA PHE A 73 11.64 15.79 3.47
C PHE A 73 10.73 14.88 2.66
N LYS A 74 9.49 15.32 2.41
CA LYS A 74 8.53 14.71 1.50
C LYS A 74 8.57 15.39 0.14
N THR A 75 8.36 14.61 -0.92
CA THR A 75 8.33 15.12 -2.31
C THR A 75 7.20 14.51 -3.14
N THR A 76 6.78 15.19 -4.23
CA THR A 76 5.67 14.79 -5.12
C THR A 76 6.12 14.51 -6.56
N CYS A 77 5.33 13.73 -7.31
CA CYS A 77 5.49 13.43 -8.75
C CYS A 77 4.17 12.98 -9.40
N SER A 78 4.00 13.04 -10.73
CA SER A 78 2.68 13.04 -11.40
C SER A 78 2.50 12.18 -12.67
N ASN A 79 1.29 11.63 -13.09
CA ASN A 79 0.56 11.46 -14.38
C ASN A 79 -0.52 10.40 -14.77
N ILE A 80 -1.34 10.42 -15.97
CA ILE A 80 -2.62 9.77 -16.40
C ILE A 80 -2.61 8.68 -17.52
N GLY A 81 -3.76 7.92 -17.75
CA GLY A 81 -4.20 6.97 -18.80
C GLY A 81 -4.49 5.56 -18.32
N LEU A 82 -5.40 5.39 -17.40
CA LEU A 82 -5.33 4.39 -16.34
C LEU A 82 -6.41 3.30 -16.36
N ALA A 83 -7.68 3.66 -16.65
CA ALA A 83 -8.80 2.75 -16.41
C ALA A 83 -8.76 1.47 -17.29
N ALA A 84 -8.29 1.59 -18.54
CA ALA A 84 -8.13 0.43 -19.42
C ALA A 84 -6.96 -0.47 -18.96
N THR A 85 -5.85 0.13 -18.56
CA THR A 85 -4.65 -0.60 -18.09
C THR A 85 -4.96 -1.57 -16.96
N VAL A 86 -5.85 -1.17 -16.02
CA VAL A 86 -6.24 -1.97 -14.86
C VAL A 86 -7.65 -2.55 -14.95
N ASN A 87 -8.25 -2.53 -16.14
CA ASN A 87 -9.59 -3.05 -16.43
C ASN A 87 -10.72 -2.46 -15.58
N THR A 88 -10.55 -1.24 -15.04
CA THR A 88 -11.60 -0.57 -14.25
C THR A 88 -12.75 -0.07 -15.14
N ASN A 89 -12.48 0.29 -16.39
CA ASN A 89 -13.50 0.63 -17.37
C ASN A 89 -14.51 -0.52 -17.62
N GLN A 90 -14.13 -1.77 -17.39
CA GLN A 90 -14.99 -2.93 -17.61
C GLN A 90 -16.08 -3.08 -16.53
N VAL A 91 -15.93 -2.43 -15.37
CA VAL A 91 -16.91 -2.48 -14.25
C VAL A 91 -17.84 -1.27 -14.22
N TRP A 92 -17.59 -0.25 -15.03
CA TRP A 92 -18.45 0.93 -15.17
C TRP A 92 -19.79 0.60 -15.85
N PRO A 93 -20.80 1.51 -15.86
CA PRO A 93 -22.12 1.27 -16.48
C PRO A 93 -22.09 0.79 -17.93
N SER A 94 -21.14 1.24 -18.72
CA SER A 94 -20.95 0.82 -20.12
C SER A 94 -19.91 -0.30 -20.29
N GLY A 95 -19.39 -0.82 -19.21
CA GLY A 95 -18.37 -1.87 -19.23
C GLY A 95 -18.94 -3.24 -19.52
N VAL A 96 -18.09 -4.13 -20.06
CA VAL A 96 -18.49 -5.48 -20.50
C VAL A 96 -19.04 -6.38 -19.40
N LEU A 97 -18.80 -6.04 -18.11
CA LEU A 97 -19.32 -6.82 -16.98
C LEU A 97 -20.72 -6.37 -16.53
N GLY A 98 -21.26 -5.26 -17.02
CA GLY A 98 -22.59 -4.74 -16.69
C GLY A 98 -22.81 -4.37 -15.22
N LEU A 99 -21.75 -3.96 -14.51
CA LEU A 99 -21.74 -3.79 -13.04
C LEU A 99 -21.85 -2.33 -12.65
N ASN A 100 -22.47 -1.44 -13.11
CA ASN A 100 -22.72 -0.04 -12.72
C ASN A 100 -21.92 0.51 -11.51
N LEU A 101 -20.62 0.18 -11.41
CA LEU A 101 -19.76 0.62 -10.31
C LEU A 101 -19.16 1.99 -10.63
N THR A 102 -19.47 2.98 -9.85
CA THR A 102 -19.08 4.38 -10.08
C THR A 102 -18.52 5.08 -8.86
N GLY A 103 -18.65 4.45 -7.68
CA GLY A 103 -18.38 5.06 -6.40
C GLY A 103 -19.51 5.95 -5.87
N ASN A 104 -20.67 6.01 -6.53
CA ASN A 104 -21.79 6.84 -6.09
C ASN A 104 -22.22 6.51 -4.66
N GLY A 105 -22.40 7.56 -3.85
CA GLY A 105 -22.75 7.44 -2.42
C GLY A 105 -21.60 7.09 -1.48
N TYR A 106 -20.39 6.84 -1.99
CA TYR A 106 -19.23 6.50 -1.17
C TYR A 106 -18.51 7.76 -0.69
N THR A 107 -18.43 7.92 0.65
CA THR A 107 -17.81 9.07 1.34
C THR A 107 -16.57 8.65 2.17
N LYS A 108 -16.16 7.38 2.05
CA LYS A 108 -15.09 6.77 2.84
C LYS A 108 -13.75 6.70 2.08
N LEU A 109 -13.52 7.68 1.20
CA LEU A 109 -12.30 7.86 0.42
C LEU A 109 -11.52 9.05 0.96
N GLY A 110 -10.23 8.86 1.23
CA GLY A 110 -9.32 9.91 1.67
C GLY A 110 -8.16 10.14 0.72
N ILE A 111 -7.57 11.32 0.79
CA ILE A 111 -6.29 11.67 0.14
C ILE A 111 -5.47 12.54 1.10
N TRP A 112 -4.18 12.25 1.22
CA TRP A 112 -3.17 13.14 1.76
C TRP A 112 -2.20 13.49 0.64
N ASP A 113 -1.99 14.80 0.41
CA ASP A 113 -1.13 15.27 -0.68
C ASP A 113 -0.55 16.67 -0.38
N SER A 114 0.16 17.27 -1.31
CA SER A 114 1.00 18.46 -1.12
C SER A 114 0.26 19.78 -0.92
N GLY A 115 -1.07 19.78 -0.80
CA GLY A 115 -1.85 20.98 -0.55
C GLY A 115 -3.32 20.87 -0.92
N LYS A 116 -4.00 22.00 -0.87
CA LYS A 116 -5.44 22.17 -1.06
C LYS A 116 -5.87 21.83 -2.49
N ILE A 117 -6.96 21.09 -2.62
CA ILE A 117 -7.64 20.85 -3.90
C ILE A 117 -8.54 22.03 -4.24
N ARG A 118 -8.55 22.46 -5.50
CA ARG A 118 -9.49 23.45 -6.04
C ARG A 118 -10.87 22.80 -6.21
N ILE A 119 -11.70 22.88 -5.17
CA ILE A 119 -13.04 22.24 -5.13
C ILE A 119 -14.05 22.86 -6.10
N THR A 120 -13.77 24.06 -6.62
CA THR A 120 -14.57 24.75 -7.66
C THR A 120 -14.29 24.23 -9.05
N HIS A 121 -13.22 23.42 -9.24
CA HIS A 121 -12.93 22.81 -10.54
C HIS A 121 -14.12 21.96 -11.01
N GLN A 122 -14.52 22.13 -12.28
CA GLN A 122 -15.73 21.52 -12.85
C GLN A 122 -15.83 19.99 -12.63
N GLU A 123 -14.70 19.30 -12.55
CA GLU A 123 -14.63 17.86 -12.31
C GLU A 123 -14.92 17.46 -10.85
N PHE A 124 -14.94 18.41 -9.91
CA PHE A 124 -15.01 18.15 -8.46
C PHE A 124 -16.22 18.71 -7.75
N VAL A 125 -16.97 19.60 -8.40
CA VAL A 125 -18.04 20.40 -7.78
C VAL A 125 -18.95 19.55 -6.87
N GLY A 126 -19.04 19.94 -5.61
CA GLY A 126 -19.90 19.33 -4.59
C GLY A 126 -19.42 17.96 -4.05
N ARG A 127 -18.26 17.45 -4.50
CA ARG A 127 -17.80 16.08 -4.16
C ARG A 127 -16.46 16.01 -3.42
N VAL A 128 -15.72 17.10 -3.30
CA VAL A 128 -14.45 17.16 -2.57
C VAL A 128 -14.59 18.09 -1.37
N THR A 129 -14.10 17.65 -0.21
CA THR A 129 -14.00 18.45 1.02
C THR A 129 -12.53 18.53 1.44
N ASN A 130 -11.96 19.74 1.45
CA ASN A 130 -10.66 19.97 2.11
C ASN A 130 -10.89 19.97 3.63
N MET A 131 -10.18 19.12 4.33
CA MET A 131 -10.39 18.82 5.75
C MET A 131 -9.51 19.66 6.67
N ASP A 132 -8.41 20.18 6.15
CA ASP A 132 -7.48 21.07 6.84
C ASP A 132 -7.51 22.49 6.28
N SER A 133 -6.81 23.40 6.96
CA SER A 133 -6.74 24.83 6.63
C SER A 133 -5.60 25.20 5.69
N SER A 134 -5.06 24.25 4.89
CA SER A 134 -4.00 24.56 3.93
C SER A 134 -4.37 25.77 3.08
N SER A 135 -3.47 26.75 2.99
CA SER A 135 -3.73 28.02 2.30
C SER A 135 -3.50 27.93 0.78
N SER A 136 -2.63 27.02 0.34
CA SER A 136 -2.17 26.98 -1.05
C SER A 136 -2.83 25.83 -1.85
N PHE A 137 -3.33 26.15 -3.04
CA PHE A 137 -3.72 25.13 -4.00
C PHE A 137 -2.50 24.36 -4.50
N SER A 138 -2.65 23.04 -4.68
CA SER A 138 -1.64 22.19 -5.29
C SER A 138 -2.12 21.63 -6.61
N ALA A 139 -1.33 21.82 -7.67
CA ALA A 139 -1.58 21.17 -8.96
C ALA A 139 -1.52 19.65 -8.82
N HIS A 140 -0.54 19.15 -8.05
CA HIS A 140 -0.37 17.72 -7.80
C HIS A 140 -1.58 17.12 -7.07
N SER A 141 -2.04 17.70 -5.97
CA SER A 141 -3.25 17.25 -5.25
C SER A 141 -4.48 17.21 -6.16
N ASN A 142 -4.63 18.23 -7.02
CA ASN A 142 -5.71 18.26 -8.02
C ASN A 142 -5.59 17.13 -9.04
N ASN A 143 -4.39 16.88 -9.57
CA ASN A 143 -4.14 15.81 -10.52
C ASN A 143 -4.46 14.43 -9.92
N VAL A 144 -3.95 14.16 -8.72
CA VAL A 144 -4.18 12.90 -7.99
C VAL A 144 -5.67 12.72 -7.69
N ALA A 145 -6.35 13.75 -7.16
CA ALA A 145 -7.80 13.72 -6.94
C ALA A 145 -8.58 13.49 -8.24
N GLY A 146 -8.11 14.06 -9.36
CA GLY A 146 -8.70 13.84 -10.68
C GLY A 146 -8.70 12.38 -11.08
N LEU A 147 -7.58 11.69 -10.90
CA LEU A 147 -7.49 10.26 -11.18
C LEU A 147 -8.38 9.41 -10.28
N LEU A 148 -8.51 9.78 -9.01
CA LEU A 148 -9.41 9.12 -8.09
C LEU A 148 -10.87 9.27 -8.54
N MET A 149 -11.34 10.53 -8.82
CA MET A 149 -12.75 10.78 -8.78
C MET A 149 -13.26 11.93 -9.70
N ALA A 150 -12.48 12.43 -10.68
CA ALA A 150 -12.97 13.41 -11.63
C ALA A 150 -14.25 12.93 -12.32
N GLY A 151 -15.26 13.82 -12.45
CA GLY A 151 -16.60 13.47 -12.93
C GLY A 151 -16.65 13.02 -14.39
N GLY A 152 -15.66 13.39 -15.19
CA GLY A 152 -15.62 13.11 -16.62
C GLY A 152 -16.41 14.14 -17.44
N ILE A 153 -16.51 15.38 -16.96
CA ILE A 153 -17.00 16.53 -17.77
C ILE A 153 -16.14 16.62 -19.04
N THR A 154 -14.82 16.51 -18.88
CA THR A 154 -13.91 16.20 -19.97
C THR A 154 -13.69 14.68 -19.97
N PRO A 155 -14.20 13.94 -20.99
CA PRO A 155 -14.19 12.47 -20.97
C PRO A 155 -12.81 11.83 -20.75
N SER A 156 -11.74 12.44 -21.29
CA SER A 156 -10.35 11.99 -21.12
C SER A 156 -9.81 12.17 -19.69
N ALA A 157 -10.47 13.00 -18.87
CA ALA A 157 -10.07 13.26 -17.48
C ALA A 157 -10.83 12.41 -16.45
N LYS A 158 -11.75 11.55 -16.90
CA LYS A 158 -12.62 10.76 -16.04
C LYS A 158 -11.85 9.91 -15.04
N GLY A 159 -12.13 10.10 -13.74
CA GLY A 159 -11.52 9.35 -12.63
C GLY A 159 -12.06 7.92 -12.49
N LEU A 160 -11.33 7.08 -11.75
CA LEU A 160 -11.67 5.65 -11.62
C LEU A 160 -12.98 5.44 -10.86
N ALA A 161 -13.18 6.14 -9.73
CA ALA A 161 -14.40 6.14 -8.93
C ALA A 161 -15.15 7.50 -9.12
N TYR A 162 -15.49 7.83 -10.35
CA TYR A 162 -15.86 9.16 -10.82
C TYR A 162 -17.13 9.77 -10.22
N GLN A 163 -17.88 9.05 -9.39
CA GLN A 163 -19.04 9.57 -8.64
C GLN A 163 -18.86 9.51 -7.13
N SER A 164 -17.68 9.14 -6.63
CA SER A 164 -17.40 9.12 -5.19
C SER A 164 -17.23 10.53 -4.62
N ASN A 165 -17.31 10.64 -3.29
CA ASN A 165 -16.89 11.83 -2.54
C ASN A 165 -15.49 11.63 -1.98
N LEU A 166 -14.74 12.72 -1.83
CA LEU A 166 -13.36 12.71 -1.37
C LEU A 166 -13.15 13.65 -0.18
N LYS A 167 -12.49 13.16 0.85
CA LYS A 167 -11.92 13.96 1.94
C LYS A 167 -10.44 14.18 1.67
N ALA A 168 -9.98 15.43 1.67
CA ALA A 168 -8.63 15.80 1.27
C ALA A 168 -7.91 16.54 2.40
N TRP A 169 -6.68 16.13 2.68
CA TRP A 169 -5.76 16.75 3.63
C TRP A 169 -4.45 17.11 2.95
N ASN A 170 -3.76 18.10 3.47
CA ASN A 170 -2.34 18.31 3.20
C ASN A 170 -1.54 17.22 3.92
N PHE A 171 -0.44 16.77 3.37
CA PHE A 171 0.41 15.74 3.99
C PHE A 171 1.22 16.25 5.21
N THR A 172 1.17 17.54 5.51
CA THR A 172 1.76 18.09 6.75
C THR A 172 1.04 17.50 7.95
N ASN A 173 1.78 16.85 8.86
CA ASN A 173 1.23 16.13 10.02
C ASN A 173 0.26 14.96 9.67
N ASP A 174 0.44 14.37 8.51
CA ASP A 174 -0.41 13.31 7.93
C ASP A 174 -0.73 12.16 8.89
N ARG A 175 0.26 11.69 9.66
CA ARG A 175 0.12 10.53 10.55
C ARG A 175 -0.87 10.76 11.69
N ALA A 176 -0.85 11.94 12.29
CA ALA A 176 -1.83 12.31 13.31
C ALA A 176 -3.24 12.42 12.73
N GLU A 177 -3.38 13.06 11.57
CA GLU A 177 -4.67 13.19 10.86
C GLU A 177 -5.20 11.84 10.39
N MET A 178 -4.33 10.97 9.85
CA MET A 178 -4.68 9.60 9.48
C MET A 178 -5.18 8.80 10.68
N ALA A 179 -4.50 8.89 11.83
CA ALA A 179 -4.91 8.20 13.05
C ALA A 179 -6.32 8.61 13.49
N LEU A 180 -6.67 9.89 13.34
CA LEU A 180 -8.01 10.41 13.66
C LEU A 180 -9.06 10.04 12.60
N ALA A 181 -8.70 10.06 11.32
CA ALA A 181 -9.62 9.87 10.20
C ALA A 181 -9.88 8.39 9.86
N ALA A 182 -8.94 7.50 10.17
CA ALA A 182 -8.90 6.11 9.71
C ALA A 182 -10.19 5.31 9.95
N ASN A 183 -10.82 5.46 11.12
CA ASN A 183 -12.08 4.78 11.42
C ASN A 183 -13.25 5.20 10.50
N GLY A 184 -13.16 6.38 9.89
CA GLY A 184 -14.15 6.92 8.94
C GLY A 184 -13.86 6.60 7.46
N LEU A 185 -12.75 5.89 7.17
CA LEU A 185 -12.28 5.62 5.81
C LEU A 185 -12.26 4.11 5.51
N LEU A 186 -12.34 3.78 4.23
CA LEU A 186 -12.09 2.43 3.69
C LEU A 186 -10.75 2.36 2.98
N VAL A 187 -10.46 3.39 2.18
CA VAL A 187 -9.22 3.50 1.43
C VAL A 187 -8.74 4.95 1.42
N SER A 188 -7.44 5.16 1.40
CA SER A 188 -6.85 6.46 1.16
C SER A 188 -5.68 6.38 0.19
N ASN A 189 -5.42 7.49 -0.50
CA ASN A 189 -4.32 7.65 -1.43
C ASN A 189 -3.21 8.51 -0.83
N HIS A 190 -1.96 8.06 -0.99
CA HIS A 190 -0.76 8.73 -0.52
C HIS A 190 0.28 8.78 -1.65
N SER A 191 0.23 9.85 -2.46
CA SER A 191 1.10 10.05 -3.62
C SER A 191 2.33 10.90 -3.30
N TYR A 192 2.98 10.64 -2.18
CA TYR A 192 4.21 11.28 -1.72
C TYR A 192 5.12 10.23 -1.07
N ALA A 193 6.39 10.56 -0.91
CA ALA A 193 7.38 9.72 -0.24
C ALA A 193 8.35 10.59 0.57
N ASN A 194 9.07 10.02 1.51
CA ASN A 194 10.27 10.64 2.03
C ASN A 194 11.27 10.84 0.91
N SER A 195 12.02 11.92 1.00
CA SER A 195 13.13 12.15 0.08
C SER A 195 14.34 11.36 0.55
N ALA A 196 14.96 10.64 -0.37
CA ALA A 196 16.22 9.94 -0.14
C ALA A 196 17.20 10.22 -1.27
N ALA A 197 18.46 9.90 -1.04
CA ALA A 197 19.59 10.17 -1.94
C ALA A 197 19.64 11.63 -2.38
N TRP A 198 19.16 11.97 -3.56
CA TRP A 198 19.39 13.27 -4.19
C TRP A 198 18.16 14.18 -4.20
N ILE A 199 18.34 15.44 -3.82
CA ILE A 199 17.38 16.54 -4.03
C ILE A 199 18.11 17.71 -4.68
N PHE A 200 17.42 18.37 -5.64
CA PHE A 200 17.83 19.66 -6.18
C PHE A 200 16.86 20.74 -5.69
N SER A 201 17.36 21.80 -5.09
CA SER A 201 16.54 22.91 -4.61
C SER A 201 17.35 24.19 -4.47
N GLY A 202 16.75 25.34 -4.86
CA GLY A 202 17.38 26.67 -4.74
C GLY A 202 18.70 26.81 -5.51
N GLY A 203 18.89 26.09 -6.60
CA GLY A 203 20.17 26.07 -7.35
C GLY A 203 21.25 25.17 -6.75
N TYR A 204 20.94 24.43 -5.69
CA TYR A 204 21.86 23.55 -4.98
C TYR A 204 21.45 22.08 -5.07
N GLN A 205 22.45 21.21 -5.07
CA GLN A 205 22.25 19.78 -4.98
C GLN A 205 22.54 19.29 -3.56
N TYR A 206 21.69 18.40 -3.06
CA TYR A 206 21.82 17.81 -1.74
C TYR A 206 21.82 16.30 -1.83
N TRP A 207 22.70 15.67 -1.06
CA TRP A 207 22.61 14.25 -0.80
C TRP A 207 22.14 14.03 0.64
N LEU A 208 21.04 13.31 0.81
CA LEU A 208 20.30 13.20 2.07
C LEU A 208 20.69 11.99 2.92
N GLY A 209 21.61 11.16 2.43
CA GLY A 209 22.09 10.00 3.18
C GLY A 209 22.96 10.40 4.36
N ASP A 210 23.20 9.46 5.24
CA ASP A 210 24.06 9.57 6.41
C ASP A 210 25.42 8.91 6.13
N THR A 211 26.46 9.72 5.99
CA THR A 211 27.82 9.23 5.67
C THR A 211 28.46 8.43 6.81
N THR A 212 27.90 8.49 8.02
CA THR A 212 28.38 7.67 9.16
C THR A 212 27.84 6.24 9.09
N LEU A 213 26.69 6.04 8.43
CA LEU A 213 26.08 4.73 8.20
C LEU A 213 26.56 4.10 6.89
N ASN A 214 26.59 4.88 5.79
CA ASN A 214 27.15 4.43 4.53
C ASN A 214 27.62 5.65 3.71
N ALA A 215 28.85 5.60 3.19
CA ALA A 215 29.47 6.72 2.50
C ALA A 215 28.87 7.02 1.12
N THR A 216 28.23 6.05 0.46
CA THR A 216 27.81 6.16 -0.94
C THR A 216 26.33 5.88 -1.17
N LYS A 217 25.67 5.14 -0.28
CA LYS A 217 24.26 4.77 -0.36
C LYS A 217 23.44 5.38 0.76
N ASP A 218 22.21 5.74 0.48
CA ASP A 218 21.31 6.26 1.50
C ASP A 218 20.64 5.09 2.24
N TRP A 219 20.82 5.03 3.55
CA TRP A 219 20.33 3.98 4.43
C TRP A 219 18.79 3.90 4.48
N LYS A 220 18.08 4.95 4.07
CA LYS A 220 16.62 5.01 4.08
C LYS A 220 15.95 4.10 3.05
N PHE A 221 16.69 3.66 2.03
CA PHE A 221 16.16 2.68 1.09
C PHE A 221 16.01 1.32 1.76
N GLY A 222 14.85 0.69 1.63
CA GLY A 222 14.52 -0.59 2.23
C GLY A 222 14.19 -0.58 3.72
N PHE A 223 14.63 0.43 4.46
CA PHE A 223 14.61 0.46 5.91
C PHE A 223 13.20 0.61 6.51
N TYR A 224 12.95 -0.05 7.64
CA TYR A 224 11.72 0.05 8.44
C TYR A 224 11.95 1.01 9.61
N ASP A 225 11.65 2.29 9.42
CA ASP A 225 11.84 3.38 10.39
C ASP A 225 10.62 3.61 11.29
N SER A 226 10.70 4.61 12.17
CA SER A 226 9.61 5.00 13.07
C SER A 226 8.36 5.43 12.32
N ARG A 227 8.48 6.13 11.18
CA ARG A 227 7.37 6.56 10.35
C ARG A 227 6.67 5.39 9.68
N THR A 228 7.43 4.43 9.19
CA THR A 228 6.92 3.17 8.64
C THR A 228 6.13 2.39 9.70
N LYS A 229 6.65 2.35 10.95
CA LYS A 229 5.94 1.77 12.10
C LYS A 229 4.62 2.51 12.40
N GLU A 230 4.60 3.83 12.28
CA GLU A 230 3.39 4.64 12.51
C GLU A 230 2.29 4.28 11.50
N PHE A 231 2.63 4.08 10.22
CA PHE A 231 1.69 3.59 9.20
C PHE A 231 1.14 2.20 9.54
N ASP A 232 2.00 1.27 9.96
CA ASP A 232 1.57 -0.06 10.41
C ASP A 232 0.71 0.01 11.67
N SER A 233 1.01 0.94 12.61
CA SER A 233 0.23 1.14 13.84
C SER A 233 -1.19 1.65 13.54
N ILE A 234 -1.31 2.62 12.62
CA ILE A 234 -2.60 3.15 12.17
C ILE A 234 -3.43 2.05 11.51
N SER A 235 -2.81 1.25 10.62
CA SER A 235 -3.46 0.13 9.94
C SER A 235 -3.87 -0.97 10.93
N TRP A 236 -3.03 -1.29 11.92
CA TRP A 236 -3.33 -2.29 12.96
C TRP A 236 -4.53 -1.89 13.81
N ALA A 237 -4.58 -0.61 14.22
CA ALA A 237 -5.70 -0.07 14.99
C ALA A 237 -7.01 0.04 14.18
N ASN A 238 -6.93 0.04 12.84
CA ASN A 238 -8.07 0.25 11.95
C ASN A 238 -8.14 -0.83 10.85
N PRO A 239 -8.51 -2.07 11.16
CA PRO A 239 -8.38 -3.22 10.26
C PRO A 239 -9.29 -3.18 9.01
N ASN A 240 -10.19 -2.20 8.91
CA ASN A 240 -11.03 -1.96 7.72
C ASN A 240 -10.46 -0.88 6.79
N TYR A 241 -9.39 -0.18 7.19
CA TYR A 241 -8.81 0.93 6.48
C TYR A 241 -7.51 0.53 5.76
N LEU A 242 -7.50 0.58 4.43
CA LEU A 242 -6.35 0.30 3.59
C LEU A 242 -5.69 1.60 3.12
N ILE A 243 -4.44 1.80 3.48
CA ILE A 243 -3.56 2.85 2.97
C ILE A 243 -2.98 2.38 1.63
N VAL A 244 -3.17 3.16 0.57
CA VAL A 244 -2.59 2.89 -0.76
C VAL A 244 -1.53 3.94 -1.05
N LYS A 245 -0.31 3.51 -1.33
CA LYS A 245 0.85 4.39 -1.38
C LYS A 245 1.68 4.20 -2.64
N ALA A 246 2.11 5.31 -3.24
CA ALA A 246 3.12 5.30 -4.29
C ALA A 246 4.45 4.73 -3.78
N VAL A 247 5.11 3.88 -4.60
CA VAL A 247 6.36 3.20 -4.23
C VAL A 247 7.57 4.13 -4.21
N GLY A 248 7.54 5.25 -4.94
CA GLY A 248 8.66 6.16 -5.13
C GLY A 248 9.17 6.20 -6.57
N ASN A 249 9.98 7.23 -6.89
CA ASN A 249 10.50 7.48 -8.23
C ASN A 249 12.03 7.65 -8.21
N ASP A 250 12.68 6.94 -7.32
CA ASP A 250 14.10 7.17 -7.00
C ASP A 250 15.04 6.28 -7.82
N ARG A 251 14.51 5.27 -8.51
CA ARG A 251 15.33 4.35 -9.31
C ARG A 251 16.03 5.06 -10.46
N GLY A 252 17.35 4.93 -10.49
CA GLY A 252 18.21 5.57 -11.49
C GLY A 252 18.69 6.97 -11.10
N ASN A 253 18.28 7.51 -9.94
CA ASN A 253 18.80 8.79 -9.45
C ASN A 253 20.31 8.71 -9.24
N SER A 254 21.03 9.64 -9.85
CA SER A 254 22.50 9.70 -9.75
C SER A 254 23.00 11.10 -10.06
N MET A 255 24.22 11.38 -9.64
CA MET A 255 24.98 12.56 -10.05
C MET A 255 26.31 12.15 -10.66
N PRO A 256 26.85 12.91 -11.62
CA PRO A 256 28.18 12.67 -12.12
C PRO A 256 29.23 12.67 -10.99
N ALA A 257 30.23 11.82 -11.11
CA ALA A 257 31.31 11.73 -10.14
C ALA A 257 32.01 13.10 -9.93
N GLY A 258 32.28 13.43 -8.67
CA GLY A 258 32.92 14.70 -8.30
C GLY A 258 31.99 15.93 -8.33
N THR A 259 30.68 15.77 -8.61
CA THR A 259 29.75 16.90 -8.58
C THR A 259 29.66 17.49 -7.17
N PRO A 260 29.88 18.82 -7.00
CA PRO A 260 29.73 19.47 -5.71
C PRO A 260 28.27 19.38 -5.20
N HIS A 261 28.09 18.94 -3.97
CA HIS A 261 26.79 18.79 -3.35
C HIS A 261 26.86 19.00 -1.84
N TRP A 262 25.73 19.36 -1.25
CA TRP A 262 25.60 19.55 0.17
C TRP A 262 25.19 18.25 0.87
N ILE A 263 25.84 17.96 2.02
CA ILE A 263 25.49 16.86 2.92
C ILE A 263 25.27 17.41 4.33
N TRP A 264 24.39 16.77 5.08
CA TRP A 264 24.23 17.05 6.51
C TRP A 264 25.30 16.28 7.31
N ASN A 265 26.04 16.97 8.19
CA ASN A 265 27.11 16.35 8.99
C ASN A 265 26.71 16.09 10.46
N GLY A 266 25.41 16.17 10.78
CA GLY A 266 24.88 16.08 12.14
C GLY A 266 24.59 17.44 12.79
N SER A 267 25.15 18.55 12.27
CA SER A 267 24.94 19.89 12.81
C SER A 267 24.70 20.97 11.75
N ALA A 268 25.26 20.82 10.56
CA ALA A 268 25.12 21.78 9.47
C ALA A 268 25.27 21.09 8.10
N TYR A 269 24.82 21.79 7.05
CA TYR A 269 25.15 21.41 5.68
C TYR A 269 26.58 21.81 5.36
N VAL A 270 27.37 20.84 4.84
CA VAL A 270 28.74 21.03 4.38
C VAL A 270 28.88 20.60 2.92
N LEU A 271 29.77 21.26 2.19
CA LEU A 271 30.04 20.95 0.79
C LEU A 271 30.88 19.66 0.70
N SER A 272 30.50 18.78 -0.22
CA SER A 272 31.19 17.53 -0.53
C SER A 272 31.32 17.36 -2.05
N THR A 273 32.39 16.71 -2.51
CA THR A 273 32.57 16.24 -3.87
C THR A 273 32.75 14.72 -3.93
N ALA A 274 32.46 14.03 -2.81
CA ALA A 274 32.59 12.58 -2.73
C ALA A 274 31.58 11.89 -3.67
N ASN A 275 32.00 10.84 -4.33
CA ASN A 275 31.12 10.07 -5.20
C ASN A 275 30.04 9.36 -4.38
N ARG A 276 28.82 9.31 -4.95
CA ARG A 276 27.70 8.57 -4.42
C ARG A 276 27.23 7.56 -5.46
N ASP A 277 26.71 6.42 -5.01
CA ASP A 277 26.22 5.40 -5.92
C ASP A 277 24.94 5.84 -6.63
N THR A 278 24.71 5.30 -7.83
CA THR A 278 23.40 5.40 -8.49
C THR A 278 22.36 4.61 -7.68
N VAL A 279 21.16 5.17 -7.50
CA VAL A 279 20.08 4.52 -6.78
C VAL A 279 19.50 3.36 -7.58
N GLY A 280 19.47 2.20 -7.01
CA GLY A 280 18.92 0.99 -7.63
C GLY A 280 19.93 0.18 -8.48
N PRO A 281 19.45 -0.75 -9.36
CA PRO A 281 18.02 -0.89 -9.73
C PRO A 281 17.12 -1.45 -8.64
N TYR A 282 17.62 -2.29 -7.75
CA TYR A 282 16.92 -2.87 -6.60
C TYR A 282 17.20 -2.07 -5.33
N ASP A 283 16.41 -2.34 -4.25
CA ASP A 283 16.59 -1.72 -2.95
C ASP A 283 16.54 -0.18 -3.05
N CYS A 284 15.45 0.34 -3.62
CA CYS A 284 15.26 1.78 -3.80
C CYS A 284 13.86 2.28 -3.40
N ILE A 285 13.17 1.54 -2.52
CA ILE A 285 11.91 1.96 -1.91
C ILE A 285 12.22 2.69 -0.61
N VAL A 286 11.82 3.95 -0.53
CA VAL A 286 12.01 4.75 0.68
C VAL A 286 10.97 4.43 1.75
N THR A 287 11.27 4.82 2.97
CA THR A 287 10.40 4.73 4.16
C THR A 287 8.95 5.18 3.86
N TYR A 288 8.00 4.72 4.65
CA TYR A 288 6.56 4.58 4.42
C TYR A 288 6.22 3.48 3.41
N GLY A 289 6.82 3.47 2.19
CA GLY A 289 6.60 2.44 1.17
C GLY A 289 6.99 1.04 1.64
N THR A 290 7.82 0.93 2.66
CA THR A 290 8.28 -0.31 3.29
C THR A 290 7.33 -0.85 4.36
N ALA A 291 6.21 -0.17 4.69
CA ALA A 291 5.24 -0.66 5.67
C ALA A 291 4.56 -1.96 5.23
N LYS A 292 4.28 -2.84 6.18
CA LYS A 292 3.74 -4.20 5.94
C LYS A 292 2.26 -4.18 5.53
N ASN A 293 1.46 -3.37 6.24
CA ASN A 293 0.01 -3.44 6.19
C ASN A 293 -0.63 -2.61 5.08
N ILE A 294 0.15 -1.76 4.42
CA ILE A 294 -0.31 -0.91 3.32
C ILE A 294 -0.22 -1.63 1.97
N LEU A 295 -0.85 -1.07 0.95
CA LEU A 295 -0.67 -1.47 -0.44
C LEU A 295 0.27 -0.49 -1.14
N THR A 296 1.51 -0.91 -1.40
CA THR A 296 2.53 -0.12 -2.09
C THR A 296 2.45 -0.38 -3.59
N VAL A 297 2.30 0.69 -4.40
CA VAL A 297 1.98 0.63 -5.82
C VAL A 297 3.12 1.19 -6.66
N GLY A 298 3.69 0.33 -7.51
CA GLY A 298 4.66 0.71 -8.54
C GLY A 298 3.96 1.12 -9.85
N ALA A 299 4.75 1.57 -10.82
CA ALA A 299 4.23 2.14 -12.06
C ALA A 299 4.69 1.38 -13.32
N VAL A 300 3.74 1.16 -14.24
CA VAL A 300 3.96 0.72 -15.62
C VAL A 300 3.42 1.77 -16.58
N ASP A 301 3.86 1.74 -17.83
CA ASP A 301 3.26 2.59 -18.87
C ASP A 301 1.79 2.22 -19.12
N ILE A 302 1.07 3.17 -19.69
CA ILE A 302 -0.30 2.96 -20.08
C ILE A 302 -0.40 1.85 -21.13
N LEU A 303 -1.36 0.98 -20.92
CA LEU A 303 -1.80 -0.03 -21.86
C LEU A 303 -3.20 0.35 -22.37
N PRO A 304 -3.31 1.12 -23.47
CA PRO A 304 -4.59 1.68 -23.91
C PRO A 304 -5.66 0.62 -24.22
N ASN A 305 -5.22 -0.56 -24.64
CA ASN A 305 -6.07 -1.73 -24.94
C ASN A 305 -6.16 -2.71 -23.76
N GLY A 306 -5.69 -2.32 -22.56
CA GLY A 306 -5.55 -3.21 -21.42
C GLY A 306 -4.34 -4.16 -21.57
N PHE A 307 -4.23 -5.10 -20.61
CA PHE A 307 -3.18 -6.13 -20.67
C PHE A 307 -3.43 -7.10 -21.82
N VAL A 308 -2.46 -7.26 -22.69
CA VAL A 308 -2.49 -8.21 -23.81
C VAL A 308 -1.60 -9.42 -23.52
N SER A 309 -0.34 -9.19 -23.18
CA SER A 309 0.63 -10.26 -22.89
C SER A 309 1.80 -9.74 -22.04
N ALA A 310 2.45 -10.66 -21.31
CA ALA A 310 3.73 -10.37 -20.67
C ALA A 310 4.90 -10.42 -21.70
N PRO A 311 6.02 -9.70 -21.49
CA PRO A 311 6.29 -8.90 -20.30
C PRO A 311 5.63 -7.51 -20.34
N VAL A 312 5.20 -7.01 -19.16
CA VAL A 312 4.88 -5.61 -18.90
C VAL A 312 5.95 -5.07 -17.96
N ASN A 313 6.77 -4.15 -18.44
CA ASN A 313 7.89 -3.63 -17.66
C ASN A 313 7.45 -2.40 -16.84
N THR A 314 8.03 -2.27 -15.66
CA THR A 314 7.90 -1.05 -14.87
C THR A 314 8.64 0.10 -15.55
N ILE A 315 8.10 1.31 -15.43
CA ILE A 315 8.72 2.52 -15.98
C ILE A 315 10.07 2.82 -15.30
N SER A 316 10.94 3.51 -16.00
CA SER A 316 12.37 3.65 -15.62
C SER A 316 12.62 4.18 -14.21
N PHE A 317 11.78 5.07 -13.70
CA PHE A 317 11.93 5.68 -12.37
C PHE A 317 11.25 4.90 -11.25
N SER A 318 10.29 3.99 -11.54
CA SER A 318 9.53 3.28 -10.49
C SER A 318 10.47 2.49 -9.57
N SER A 319 10.45 2.80 -8.28
CA SER A 319 11.32 2.15 -7.29
C SER A 319 11.00 0.65 -7.17
N TRP A 320 12.06 -0.15 -6.95
CA TRP A 320 12.01 -1.60 -6.79
C TRP A 320 12.45 -2.02 -5.38
N GLY A 321 11.88 -3.11 -4.88
CA GLY A 321 12.36 -3.79 -3.68
C GLY A 321 13.68 -4.55 -3.90
N PRO A 322 14.03 -5.41 -2.96
CA PRO A 322 13.35 -5.73 -1.70
C PRO A 322 13.30 -4.58 -0.71
N THR A 323 12.59 -4.78 0.42
CA THR A 323 12.92 -4.07 1.65
C THR A 323 14.15 -4.70 2.29
N ASP A 324 14.81 -4.03 3.23
CA ASP A 324 16.02 -4.53 3.91
C ASP A 324 15.80 -5.91 4.53
N ASP A 325 14.65 -6.13 5.17
CA ASP A 325 14.27 -7.42 5.73
C ASP A 325 13.78 -8.44 4.69
N GLY A 326 13.84 -8.09 3.40
CA GLY A 326 13.61 -8.96 2.26
C GLY A 326 12.16 -9.16 1.85
N ARG A 327 11.20 -8.35 2.37
CA ARG A 327 9.78 -8.42 1.97
C ARG A 327 9.57 -8.00 0.52
N ILE A 328 8.50 -8.56 -0.06
CA ILE A 328 8.09 -8.28 -1.44
C ILE A 328 7.41 -6.91 -1.50
N LYS A 329 8.10 -5.96 -2.12
CA LYS A 329 7.59 -4.64 -2.47
C LYS A 329 8.10 -4.26 -3.87
N PRO A 330 7.33 -3.46 -4.67
CA PRO A 330 5.95 -3.02 -4.40
C PRO A 330 5.01 -4.23 -4.22
N ASP A 331 3.80 -4.00 -3.68
CA ASP A 331 2.80 -5.08 -3.63
C ASP A 331 2.24 -5.38 -5.02
N ILE A 332 1.90 -4.33 -5.79
CA ILE A 332 1.38 -4.41 -7.16
C ILE A 332 1.90 -3.24 -7.98
N VAL A 333 1.61 -3.27 -9.29
CA VAL A 333 1.81 -2.12 -10.18
C VAL A 333 0.49 -1.66 -10.80
N CYS A 334 0.47 -0.39 -11.23
CA CYS A 334 -0.66 0.25 -11.90
C CYS A 334 -0.14 1.17 -13.01
N GLY A 335 -1.01 1.59 -13.94
CA GLY A 335 -0.60 2.46 -15.04
C GLY A 335 -0.23 3.87 -14.59
N THR A 336 0.67 4.51 -15.35
CA THR A 336 1.05 5.92 -15.21
C THR A 336 1.23 6.56 -16.60
N ASN A 337 1.59 7.83 -16.70
CA ASN A 337 1.79 8.59 -17.94
C ASN A 337 0.50 9.04 -18.65
N THR A 338 -0.08 10.16 -18.24
CA THR A 338 -1.41 10.64 -18.56
C THR A 338 -1.43 11.95 -19.32
N THR A 339 -2.51 12.22 -20.03
CA THR A 339 -2.63 13.37 -20.92
C THR A 339 -3.66 14.42 -20.51
N SER A 340 -4.48 14.19 -19.48
CA SER A 340 -5.56 15.12 -19.13
C SER A 340 -6.06 14.92 -17.69
N THR A 341 -5.40 15.55 -16.70
CA THR A 341 -5.87 15.58 -15.31
C THR A 341 -6.28 16.99 -14.92
N PRO A 342 -7.32 17.16 -14.08
CA PRO A 342 -7.63 18.43 -13.46
C PRO A 342 -6.41 19.03 -12.77
N THR A 343 -6.13 20.32 -12.97
CA THR A 343 -5.07 21.03 -12.24
C THR A 343 -5.62 22.24 -11.50
N SER A 344 -4.84 22.80 -10.59
CA SER A 344 -5.31 23.88 -9.72
C SER A 344 -5.23 25.28 -10.32
N THR A 345 -4.80 25.44 -11.56
CA THR A 345 -4.58 26.76 -12.19
C THR A 345 -5.88 27.55 -12.33
N HIS A 346 -6.94 26.93 -12.82
CA HIS A 346 -8.31 27.47 -12.87
C HIS A 346 -9.36 26.36 -12.95
N ASP A 347 -10.64 26.68 -12.89
CA ASP A 347 -11.74 25.72 -12.67
C ASP A 347 -11.99 24.73 -13.82
N SER A 348 -11.36 24.91 -14.96
CA SER A 348 -11.43 24.03 -16.14
C SER A 348 -10.04 23.69 -16.70
N ALA A 349 -8.99 23.83 -15.90
CA ALA A 349 -7.61 23.57 -16.34
C ALA A 349 -7.25 22.10 -16.24
N TYR A 350 -6.52 21.62 -17.24
CA TYR A 350 -5.99 20.25 -17.28
C TYR A 350 -4.50 20.27 -17.60
N SER A 351 -3.80 19.25 -17.16
CA SER A 351 -2.36 19.07 -17.42
C SER A 351 -2.01 17.62 -17.66
N SER A 352 -0.85 17.38 -18.24
CA SER A 352 -0.23 16.07 -18.36
C SER A 352 0.83 15.89 -17.29
N GLN A 353 1.00 14.70 -16.77
CA GLN A 353 1.86 14.49 -15.61
C GLN A 353 2.49 13.05 -15.53
N GLY A 354 3.69 12.69 -14.94
CA GLY A 354 4.39 11.35 -14.79
C GLY A 354 4.83 10.98 -13.38
N GLY A 355 4.72 9.71 -12.96
CA GLY A 355 5.18 9.25 -11.64
C GLY A 355 4.35 8.13 -11.04
N THR A 356 4.91 7.41 -10.06
CA THR A 356 4.18 6.43 -9.26
C THR A 356 3.03 7.06 -8.46
N SER A 357 3.07 8.38 -8.28
CA SER A 357 2.00 9.19 -7.70
C SER A 357 0.67 9.09 -8.44
N MET A 358 0.64 8.63 -9.68
CA MET A 358 -0.58 8.43 -10.45
C MET A 358 -0.98 6.97 -10.58
N ALA A 359 -0.04 6.08 -10.45
CA ALA A 359 -0.32 4.66 -10.27
C ALA A 359 -1.11 4.41 -8.98
N ALA A 360 -0.72 5.06 -7.87
CA ALA A 360 -1.40 4.91 -6.59
C ALA A 360 -2.89 5.31 -6.62
N PRO A 361 -3.31 6.49 -7.10
CA PRO A 361 -4.73 6.84 -7.19
C PRO A 361 -5.52 5.95 -8.15
N GLY A 362 -4.87 5.43 -9.20
CA GLY A 362 -5.46 4.41 -10.05
C GLY A 362 -5.83 3.15 -9.29
N ALA A 363 -4.93 2.65 -8.48
CA ALA A 363 -5.21 1.53 -7.60
C ALA A 363 -6.28 1.91 -6.55
N THR A 364 -6.16 3.07 -5.90
CA THR A 364 -7.07 3.51 -4.83
C THR A 364 -8.52 3.62 -5.31
N GLY A 365 -8.75 4.32 -6.43
CA GLY A 365 -10.09 4.49 -7.01
C GLY A 365 -10.69 3.15 -7.46
N SER A 366 -9.88 2.29 -8.09
CA SER A 366 -10.30 0.95 -8.49
C SER A 366 -10.70 0.08 -7.30
N LEU A 367 -9.92 0.11 -6.22
CA LEU A 367 -10.20 -0.66 -5.00
C LEU A 367 -11.41 -0.15 -4.23
N LEU A 368 -11.74 1.14 -4.32
CA LEU A 368 -13.04 1.65 -3.81
C LEU A 368 -14.21 1.01 -4.55
N LEU A 369 -14.13 0.85 -5.89
CA LEU A 369 -15.17 0.16 -6.66
C LEU A 369 -15.25 -1.35 -6.33
N VAL A 370 -14.12 -1.98 -6.04
CA VAL A 370 -14.09 -3.37 -5.55
C VAL A 370 -14.80 -3.48 -4.20
N GLN A 371 -14.59 -2.53 -3.27
CA GLN A 371 -15.33 -2.45 -2.01
C GLN A 371 -16.82 -2.20 -2.23
N GLN A 372 -17.18 -1.31 -3.19
CA GLN A 372 -18.58 -1.08 -3.57
C GLN A 372 -19.25 -2.37 -4.02
N HIS A 373 -18.61 -3.14 -4.90
CA HIS A 373 -19.17 -4.40 -5.40
C HIS A 373 -19.36 -5.42 -4.28
N PHE A 374 -18.37 -5.55 -3.41
CA PHE A 374 -18.47 -6.46 -2.27
C PHE A 374 -19.60 -6.06 -1.31
N TYR A 375 -19.72 -4.75 -1.02
CA TYR A 375 -20.80 -4.24 -0.17
C TYR A 375 -22.19 -4.50 -0.79
N ASN A 376 -22.36 -4.29 -2.09
CA ASN A 376 -23.60 -4.54 -2.81
C ASN A 376 -24.06 -6.00 -2.70
N LEU A 377 -23.12 -6.95 -2.63
CA LEU A 377 -23.41 -8.38 -2.54
C LEU A 377 -23.49 -8.92 -1.11
N LYS A 378 -22.75 -8.32 -0.16
CA LYS A 378 -22.56 -8.87 1.19
C LYS A 378 -23.08 -7.98 2.31
N ASN A 379 -23.52 -6.76 2.01
CA ASN A 379 -23.99 -5.73 2.96
C ASN A 379 -23.00 -5.46 4.11
N ARG A 380 -21.71 -5.59 3.83
CA ARG A 380 -20.58 -5.24 4.69
C ARG A 380 -19.34 -4.94 3.88
N TYR A 381 -18.40 -4.22 4.45
CA TYR A 381 -17.10 -3.97 3.81
C TYR A 381 -16.11 -5.10 4.11
N MET A 382 -15.15 -5.29 3.20
CA MET A 382 -13.98 -6.12 3.43
C MET A 382 -13.02 -5.45 4.42
N LYS A 383 -12.31 -6.25 5.20
CA LYS A 383 -11.12 -5.78 5.93
C LYS A 383 -10.02 -5.33 4.96
N ALA A 384 -9.11 -4.47 5.41
CA ALA A 384 -7.97 -4.00 4.62
C ALA A 384 -7.12 -5.18 4.10
N ALA A 385 -6.83 -6.16 4.95
CA ALA A 385 -6.11 -7.37 4.57
C ALA A 385 -6.86 -8.19 3.50
N THR A 386 -8.20 -8.23 3.53
CA THR A 386 -9.02 -8.90 2.50
C THR A 386 -8.90 -8.17 1.16
N LEU A 387 -9.03 -6.84 1.17
CA LEU A 387 -8.94 -6.02 -0.05
C LEU A 387 -7.53 -6.07 -0.66
N LYS A 388 -6.48 -5.97 0.17
CA LYS A 388 -5.08 -6.15 -0.25
C LYS A 388 -4.84 -7.56 -0.80
N GLY A 389 -5.26 -8.59 -0.08
CA GLY A 389 -5.13 -9.99 -0.51
C GLY A 389 -5.88 -10.28 -1.82
N LEU A 390 -7.06 -9.69 -2.03
CA LEU A 390 -7.83 -9.83 -3.27
C LEU A 390 -7.14 -9.12 -4.44
N ALA A 391 -6.62 -7.89 -4.24
CA ALA A 391 -5.85 -7.18 -5.26
C ALA A 391 -4.63 -8.00 -5.71
N ILE A 392 -3.89 -8.57 -4.77
CA ILE A 392 -2.74 -9.43 -5.02
C ILE A 392 -3.17 -10.75 -5.70
N HIS A 393 -4.24 -11.39 -5.21
CA HIS A 393 -4.76 -12.64 -5.76
C HIS A 393 -5.14 -12.52 -7.23
N THR A 394 -5.71 -11.39 -7.61
CA THR A 394 -6.26 -11.16 -8.95
C THR A 394 -5.33 -10.37 -9.87
N ALA A 395 -4.20 -9.91 -9.36
CA ALA A 395 -3.18 -9.23 -10.17
C ALA A 395 -2.74 -10.10 -11.36
N THR A 396 -2.53 -9.44 -12.50
CA THR A 396 -2.03 -10.08 -13.72
C THR A 396 -0.50 -10.07 -13.70
N ASN A 397 0.10 -11.23 -13.83
CA ASN A 397 1.57 -11.35 -13.82
C ASN A 397 2.20 -10.51 -14.94
N CYS A 398 3.17 -9.67 -14.58
CA CYS A 398 3.89 -8.80 -15.51
C CYS A 398 5.09 -9.48 -16.19
N LYS A 399 5.58 -10.60 -15.67
CA LYS A 399 6.73 -11.33 -16.22
C LYS A 399 6.28 -12.59 -16.93
N THR A 400 7.16 -13.18 -17.73
CA THR A 400 6.95 -14.50 -18.35
C THR A 400 7.12 -15.63 -17.34
N THR A 401 7.86 -15.42 -16.27
CA THR A 401 7.98 -16.34 -15.13
C THR A 401 6.79 -16.20 -14.18
N LEU A 402 6.35 -17.29 -13.59
CA LEU A 402 5.25 -17.29 -12.61
C LEU A 402 5.72 -16.80 -11.24
N GLY A 403 4.80 -16.20 -10.48
CA GLY A 403 5.03 -15.72 -9.13
C GLY A 403 5.41 -14.24 -9.05
N PRO A 404 5.61 -13.73 -7.83
CA PRO A 404 5.99 -12.35 -7.58
C PRO A 404 7.45 -12.06 -7.99
N ASN A 405 7.81 -10.78 -8.02
CA ASN A 405 9.18 -10.30 -8.19
C ASN A 405 9.33 -8.92 -7.53
N TYR A 406 10.56 -8.46 -7.29
CA TYR A 406 10.82 -7.17 -6.64
C TYR A 406 10.64 -5.94 -7.55
N GLU A 407 10.35 -6.12 -8.83
CA GLU A 407 10.13 -5.02 -9.78
C GLU A 407 8.65 -4.61 -9.85
N SER A 408 7.75 -5.60 -9.98
CA SER A 408 6.30 -5.40 -10.16
C SER A 408 5.44 -6.03 -9.06
N GLY A 409 6.07 -6.54 -8.01
CA GLY A 409 5.38 -7.23 -6.93
C GLY A 409 4.62 -8.45 -7.44
N TRP A 410 3.36 -8.56 -7.09
CA TRP A 410 2.47 -9.64 -7.51
C TRP A 410 1.87 -9.44 -8.91
N GLY A 411 2.11 -8.27 -9.54
CA GLY A 411 1.70 -7.97 -10.91
C GLY A 411 0.83 -6.73 -11.07
N LEU A 412 0.28 -6.56 -12.25
CA LEU A 412 -0.60 -5.45 -12.64
C LEU A 412 -1.99 -5.64 -12.03
N LEU A 413 -2.51 -4.58 -11.37
CA LEU A 413 -3.87 -4.57 -10.83
C LEU A 413 -4.89 -4.93 -11.91
N ASN A 414 -5.87 -5.76 -11.56
CA ASN A 414 -6.96 -6.16 -12.44
C ASN A 414 -8.31 -6.06 -11.71
N THR A 415 -8.95 -4.92 -11.86
CA THR A 415 -10.23 -4.61 -11.20
C THR A 415 -11.36 -5.54 -11.66
N ALA A 416 -11.43 -5.82 -12.96
CA ALA A 416 -12.45 -6.71 -13.52
C ALA A 416 -12.35 -8.11 -12.90
N LYS A 417 -11.14 -8.68 -12.80
CA LYS A 417 -10.92 -9.97 -12.19
C LYS A 417 -11.22 -9.98 -10.69
N ALA A 418 -10.93 -8.88 -9.99
CA ALA A 418 -11.25 -8.74 -8.57
C ALA A 418 -12.78 -8.80 -8.32
N VAL A 419 -13.57 -8.05 -9.08
CA VAL A 419 -15.05 -8.08 -8.94
C VAL A 419 -15.65 -9.40 -9.42
N GLN A 420 -15.12 -10.02 -10.47
CA GLN A 420 -15.54 -11.38 -10.90
C GLN A 420 -15.27 -12.41 -9.81
N THR A 421 -14.12 -12.32 -9.12
CA THR A 421 -13.80 -13.22 -7.99
C THR A 421 -14.79 -13.06 -6.83
N ILE A 422 -15.29 -11.85 -6.58
CA ILE A 422 -16.34 -11.59 -5.59
C ILE A 422 -17.68 -12.17 -6.02
N SER A 423 -18.03 -12.05 -7.31
CA SER A 423 -19.33 -12.47 -7.87
C SER A 423 -19.47 -13.99 -7.93
N ASP A 424 -18.43 -14.71 -8.32
CA ASP A 424 -18.45 -16.16 -8.47
C ASP A 424 -18.08 -16.86 -7.14
N SER A 425 -19.05 -16.91 -6.24
CA SER A 425 -18.90 -17.58 -4.93
C SER A 425 -18.93 -19.11 -4.98
N VAL A 426 -19.19 -19.71 -6.15
CA VAL A 426 -19.18 -21.17 -6.34
C VAL A 426 -17.76 -21.67 -6.55
N LYS A 427 -16.96 -20.93 -7.35
CA LYS A 427 -15.57 -21.29 -7.70
C LYS A 427 -14.52 -20.51 -6.92
N ASN A 428 -14.93 -19.50 -6.16
CA ASN A 428 -14.04 -18.61 -5.43
C ASN A 428 -14.43 -18.48 -3.96
N MET A 429 -13.44 -18.32 -3.12
CA MET A 429 -13.59 -18.14 -1.69
C MET A 429 -12.99 -16.81 -1.26
N ILE A 430 -13.75 -15.99 -0.53
CA ILE A 430 -13.26 -14.82 0.19
C ILE A 430 -13.75 -14.93 1.62
N LYS A 431 -12.85 -15.18 2.57
CA LYS A 431 -13.18 -15.42 3.97
C LYS A 431 -12.23 -14.68 4.90
N GLU A 432 -12.74 -14.31 6.05
CA GLU A 432 -12.02 -13.66 7.14
C GLU A 432 -12.15 -14.52 8.38
N TYR A 433 -11.02 -14.88 8.99
CA TYR A 433 -10.92 -15.79 10.11
C TYR A 433 -10.02 -15.22 11.21
N ASN A 434 -10.04 -15.86 12.37
CA ASN A 434 -9.08 -15.62 13.46
C ASN A 434 -8.35 -16.94 13.76
N LEU A 435 -7.03 -16.92 13.75
CA LEU A 435 -6.18 -18.02 14.21
C LEU A 435 -5.87 -17.78 15.68
N LEU A 436 -6.20 -18.75 16.54
CA LEU A 436 -5.86 -18.71 17.96
C LEU A 436 -4.38 -19.07 18.16
N ASN A 437 -3.81 -18.61 19.26
CA ASN A 437 -2.44 -19.02 19.61
C ASN A 437 -2.39 -20.53 19.83
N ASN A 438 -1.36 -21.19 19.29
CA ASN A 438 -1.15 -22.64 19.26
C ASN A 438 -2.23 -23.45 18.52
N ASP A 439 -3.05 -22.80 17.67
CA ASP A 439 -4.10 -23.48 16.90
C ASP A 439 -3.67 -23.72 15.44
N THR A 440 -4.45 -24.54 14.75
CA THR A 440 -4.31 -24.86 13.34
C THR A 440 -5.66 -24.73 12.65
N PHE A 441 -5.78 -23.79 11.71
CA PHE A 441 -6.97 -23.69 10.85
C PHE A 441 -6.85 -24.67 9.68
N LYS A 442 -7.93 -25.41 9.40
CA LYS A 442 -8.00 -26.36 8.29
C LYS A 442 -9.28 -26.16 7.49
N PHE A 443 -9.17 -26.23 6.18
CA PHE A 443 -10.29 -26.10 5.26
C PHE A 443 -10.15 -27.07 4.08
N VAL A 444 -11.13 -27.94 3.87
CA VAL A 444 -11.10 -28.96 2.80
C VAL A 444 -11.69 -28.36 1.52
N ILE A 445 -11.00 -28.57 0.40
CA ILE A 445 -11.39 -28.18 -0.95
C ILE A 445 -11.40 -29.39 -1.89
N SER A 446 -12.23 -29.33 -2.92
CA SER A 446 -12.27 -30.32 -4.00
C SER A 446 -11.85 -29.69 -5.32
N VAL A 447 -10.93 -30.35 -6.01
CA VAL A 447 -10.51 -30.03 -7.37
C VAL A 447 -11.16 -31.03 -8.30
N ASN A 448 -12.04 -30.56 -9.19
CA ASN A 448 -12.90 -31.39 -10.02
C ASN A 448 -12.45 -31.43 -11.49
N GLY A 449 -11.40 -30.70 -11.87
CA GLY A 449 -10.86 -30.61 -13.22
C GLY A 449 -9.39 -30.19 -13.19
N LEU A 450 -8.80 -29.96 -14.35
CA LEU A 450 -7.45 -29.43 -14.50
C LEU A 450 -7.43 -27.90 -14.30
N ASP A 451 -8.09 -27.43 -13.25
CA ASP A 451 -8.15 -26.01 -12.92
C ASP A 451 -6.85 -25.53 -12.26
N THR A 452 -6.55 -24.25 -12.44
CA THR A 452 -5.48 -23.59 -11.72
C THR A 452 -5.97 -23.22 -10.31
N VAL A 453 -5.48 -23.92 -9.31
CA VAL A 453 -5.75 -23.58 -7.90
C VAL A 453 -4.84 -22.45 -7.46
N LYS A 454 -5.43 -21.38 -6.97
CA LYS A 454 -4.72 -20.25 -6.38
C LYS A 454 -5.31 -19.93 -5.01
N THR A 455 -4.44 -19.72 -4.03
CA THR A 455 -4.83 -19.34 -2.67
C THR A 455 -3.90 -18.26 -2.17
N THR A 456 -4.47 -17.16 -1.70
CA THR A 456 -3.73 -16.03 -1.13
C THR A 456 -4.21 -15.79 0.29
N MET A 457 -3.31 -15.85 1.25
CA MET A 457 -3.52 -15.44 2.64
C MET A 457 -2.91 -14.06 2.85
N CYS A 458 -3.61 -13.18 3.57
CA CYS A 458 -3.12 -11.85 3.93
C CYS A 458 -3.63 -11.48 5.33
N TRP A 459 -2.79 -10.81 6.11
CA TRP A 459 -3.19 -10.34 7.44
C TRP A 459 -2.60 -8.96 7.73
N THR A 460 -3.32 -8.21 8.58
CA THR A 460 -2.76 -7.00 9.18
C THR A 460 -1.90 -7.46 10.34
N ASP A 461 -0.60 -7.28 10.22
CA ASP A 461 0.38 -7.72 11.22
C ASP A 461 0.65 -6.60 12.24
N PRO A 462 0.89 -6.89 13.52
CA PRO A 462 1.26 -5.88 14.50
C PRO A 462 2.48 -5.06 14.05
N PRO A 463 2.57 -3.76 14.44
CA PRO A 463 3.72 -2.92 14.10
C PRO A 463 5.01 -3.49 14.71
N ALA A 464 6.08 -3.51 13.93
CA ALA A 464 7.37 -4.04 14.36
C ALA A 464 8.14 -3.05 15.26
N ILE A 465 9.16 -3.57 15.95
CA ILE A 465 10.13 -2.75 16.66
C ILE A 465 11.08 -2.12 15.64
N VAL A 466 11.27 -0.80 15.75
CA VAL A 466 12.25 -0.06 14.96
C VAL A 466 13.65 -0.34 15.50
N GLY A 467 14.57 -0.74 14.64
CA GLY A 467 15.99 -0.85 14.95
C GLY A 467 16.69 0.51 14.94
N ALA A 468 17.93 0.55 15.40
CA ALA A 468 18.78 1.71 15.14
C ALA A 468 18.98 1.88 13.62
N PRO A 469 19.08 3.13 13.11
CA PRO A 469 19.38 3.38 11.70
C PRO A 469 20.61 2.60 11.24
N ALA A 470 20.45 1.83 10.18
CA ALA A 470 21.50 0.99 9.63
C ALA A 470 21.28 0.79 8.13
N TYR A 471 22.36 0.66 7.39
CA TYR A 471 22.28 0.28 5.97
C TYR A 471 22.04 -1.22 5.86
N ASN A 472 20.95 -1.61 5.17
CA ASN A 472 20.54 -2.99 4.92
C ASN A 472 20.30 -3.82 6.22
N ASP A 473 19.43 -3.31 7.13
CA ASP A 473 18.99 -4.07 8.31
C ASP A 473 18.08 -5.25 7.93
N THR A 474 18.65 -6.43 7.83
CA THR A 474 17.94 -7.67 7.45
C THR A 474 17.09 -8.29 8.55
N THR A 475 16.99 -7.65 9.72
CA THR A 475 16.16 -8.11 10.84
C THR A 475 14.69 -8.16 10.44
N SER A 476 14.06 -9.33 10.49
CA SER A 476 12.65 -9.51 10.13
C SER A 476 11.73 -8.55 10.89
N LYS A 477 10.84 -7.92 10.16
CA LYS A 477 9.81 -7.02 10.71
C LYS A 477 8.45 -7.71 10.86
N LEU A 478 8.32 -8.98 10.48
CA LEU A 478 7.12 -9.77 10.72
C LEU A 478 7.02 -10.14 12.21
N ILE A 479 5.86 -9.87 12.82
CA ILE A 479 5.62 -10.11 14.25
C ILE A 479 4.85 -11.41 14.45
N ASN A 480 3.70 -11.56 13.79
CA ASN A 480 2.92 -12.79 13.80
C ASN A 480 3.17 -13.53 12.47
N ASP A 481 4.04 -14.53 12.51
CA ASP A 481 4.46 -15.30 11.35
C ASP A 481 3.46 -16.44 11.10
N LEU A 482 2.47 -16.19 10.23
CA LEU A 482 1.49 -17.19 9.79
C LEU A 482 2.00 -17.91 8.56
N ASP A 483 1.72 -19.21 8.47
CA ASP A 483 2.05 -20.05 7.31
C ASP A 483 0.81 -20.64 6.67
N ILE A 484 0.73 -20.60 5.34
CA ILE A 484 -0.25 -21.36 4.57
C ILE A 484 0.40 -22.52 3.82
N ARG A 485 -0.28 -23.66 3.75
CA ARG A 485 0.07 -24.78 2.87
C ARG A 485 -1.18 -25.47 2.34
N ILE A 486 -1.07 -26.08 1.18
CA ILE A 486 -2.08 -26.98 0.65
C ILE A 486 -1.55 -28.41 0.73
N VAL A 487 -2.33 -29.32 1.28
CA VAL A 487 -1.97 -30.72 1.44
C VAL A 487 -2.92 -31.59 0.64
N ARG A 488 -2.40 -32.47 -0.22
CA ARG A 488 -3.20 -33.45 -0.95
C ARG A 488 -3.59 -34.60 -0.01
N ASN A 489 -4.90 -34.84 0.16
CA ASN A 489 -5.37 -35.78 1.17
C ASN A 489 -5.02 -37.24 0.87
N SER A 490 -4.85 -37.62 -0.42
CA SER A 490 -4.60 -39.00 -0.82
C SER A 490 -3.18 -39.50 -0.58
N ASN A 491 -2.19 -38.60 -0.52
CA ASN A 491 -0.76 -38.97 -0.42
C ASN A 491 0.06 -38.03 0.46
N SER A 492 -0.58 -37.10 1.14
CA SER A 492 0.04 -36.10 2.03
C SER A 492 1.07 -35.17 1.36
N GLN A 493 1.05 -35.06 0.03
CA GLN A 493 1.91 -34.12 -0.71
C GLN A 493 1.60 -32.68 -0.25
N VAL A 494 2.65 -31.91 0.10
CA VAL A 494 2.56 -30.52 0.57
C VAL A 494 2.98 -29.56 -0.53
N TYR A 495 2.20 -28.50 -0.71
CA TYR A 495 2.50 -27.38 -1.58
C TYR A 495 2.65 -26.10 -0.75
N LEU A 496 3.74 -25.38 -0.96
CA LEU A 496 4.17 -24.22 -0.19
C LEU A 496 3.98 -22.92 -1.00
N PRO A 497 3.88 -21.76 -0.31
CA PRO A 497 3.73 -20.46 -0.96
C PRO A 497 4.99 -20.03 -1.71
N TYR A 498 4.84 -19.01 -2.55
CA TYR A 498 5.97 -18.32 -3.20
C TYR A 498 6.85 -17.60 -2.19
N ILE A 499 8.16 -17.63 -2.46
CA ILE A 499 9.20 -16.87 -1.77
C ILE A 499 10.16 -16.24 -2.79
N LEU A 500 10.78 -15.12 -2.40
CA LEU A 500 11.87 -14.49 -3.14
C LEU A 500 13.18 -14.55 -2.37
N ASN A 501 14.29 -14.43 -3.10
CA ASN A 501 15.63 -14.37 -2.52
C ASN A 501 16.15 -12.91 -2.54
N PRO A 502 16.18 -12.19 -1.41
CA PRO A 502 16.66 -10.81 -1.39
C PRO A 502 18.15 -10.67 -1.73
N ASN A 503 18.95 -11.72 -1.55
CA ASN A 503 20.36 -11.74 -1.92
C ASN A 503 20.57 -11.95 -3.44
N ASN A 504 19.53 -12.35 -4.18
CA ASN A 504 19.50 -12.41 -5.63
C ASN A 504 18.14 -11.89 -6.12
N PRO A 505 17.92 -10.55 -6.06
CA PRO A 505 16.61 -9.95 -6.25
C PRO A 505 16.06 -10.09 -7.69
N SER A 506 16.92 -10.39 -8.67
CA SER A 506 16.52 -10.65 -10.07
C SER A 506 16.08 -12.11 -10.32
N ALA A 507 16.29 -13.00 -9.36
CA ALA A 507 15.88 -14.40 -9.50
C ALA A 507 14.36 -14.55 -9.55
N ALA A 508 13.90 -15.54 -10.31
CA ALA A 508 12.49 -15.93 -10.33
C ALA A 508 12.05 -16.44 -8.95
N ALA A 509 10.76 -16.26 -8.63
CA ALA A 509 10.16 -16.80 -7.43
C ALA A 509 10.33 -18.33 -7.34
N THR A 510 10.55 -18.81 -6.14
CA THR A 510 10.52 -20.23 -5.80
C THR A 510 9.42 -20.50 -4.78
N THR A 511 9.26 -21.72 -4.30
CA THR A 511 8.29 -22.04 -3.24
C THR A 511 9.00 -22.49 -1.97
N GLY A 512 8.49 -22.07 -0.82
CA GLY A 512 9.08 -22.38 0.48
C GLY A 512 8.32 -21.77 1.65
N ASN A 513 8.84 -21.91 2.86
CA ASN A 513 8.30 -21.22 4.02
C ASN A 513 8.62 -19.72 3.92
N ASN A 514 7.59 -18.90 3.89
CA ASN A 514 7.73 -17.45 3.94
C ASN A 514 7.73 -16.99 5.41
N PHE A 515 8.78 -16.32 5.85
CA PHE A 515 8.93 -15.77 7.20
C PHE A 515 9.18 -14.25 7.17
N ARG A 516 8.82 -13.61 6.08
CA ARG A 516 9.09 -12.20 5.82
C ARG A 516 7.82 -11.39 5.61
N ASP A 517 6.92 -11.91 4.76
CA ASP A 517 5.75 -11.18 4.30
C ASP A 517 4.50 -11.51 5.12
N ASN A 518 3.64 -10.52 5.33
CA ASN A 518 2.27 -10.72 5.82
C ASN A 518 1.27 -11.02 4.68
N VAL A 519 1.79 -11.57 3.59
CA VAL A 519 1.05 -12.09 2.44
C VAL A 519 1.71 -13.36 1.96
N GLU A 520 0.95 -14.42 1.80
CA GLU A 520 1.42 -15.68 1.23
C GLU A 520 0.50 -16.16 0.12
N GLN A 521 1.07 -16.64 -0.99
CA GLN A 521 0.30 -17.14 -2.12
C GLN A 521 0.83 -18.47 -2.62
N ILE A 522 -0.08 -19.42 -2.77
CA ILE A 522 0.15 -20.70 -3.44
C ILE A 522 -0.55 -20.65 -4.81
N TYR A 523 0.16 -21.02 -5.87
CA TYR A 523 -0.35 -21.08 -7.22
C TYR A 523 0.02 -22.43 -7.87
N LEU A 524 -0.98 -23.21 -8.21
CA LEU A 524 -0.82 -24.59 -8.69
C LEU A 524 -1.57 -24.75 -10.02
N PRO A 525 -0.87 -24.59 -11.16
CA PRO A 525 -1.48 -24.88 -12.47
C PRO A 525 -1.71 -26.38 -12.62
N ASN A 526 -2.83 -26.75 -13.24
CA ASN A 526 -3.15 -28.15 -13.59
C ASN A 526 -3.11 -29.11 -12.38
N LEU A 527 -3.63 -28.67 -11.23
CA LEU A 527 -3.66 -29.53 -10.03
C LEU A 527 -4.53 -30.76 -10.28
N PRO A 528 -4.05 -32.00 -9.99
CA PRO A 528 -4.83 -33.22 -10.23
C PRO A 528 -6.16 -33.24 -9.46
N ILE A 529 -7.18 -33.87 -10.07
CA ILE A 529 -8.49 -34.08 -9.43
C ILE A 529 -8.30 -34.77 -8.08
N GLY A 530 -9.04 -34.32 -7.07
CA GLY A 530 -8.99 -34.88 -5.72
C GLY A 530 -9.39 -33.89 -4.64
N THR A 531 -9.28 -34.35 -3.40
CA THR A 531 -9.48 -33.51 -2.21
C THR A 531 -8.16 -33.04 -1.64
N TYR A 532 -8.17 -31.79 -1.20
CA TYR A 532 -7.01 -31.11 -0.62
C TYR A 532 -7.43 -30.37 0.65
N THR A 533 -6.49 -30.16 1.55
CA THR A 533 -6.71 -29.37 2.75
C THR A 533 -5.82 -28.13 2.73
N ILE A 534 -6.43 -26.96 2.77
CA ILE A 534 -5.74 -25.71 3.09
C ILE A 534 -5.49 -25.72 4.59
N VAL A 535 -4.25 -25.52 4.98
CA VAL A 535 -3.83 -25.50 6.39
C VAL A 535 -3.17 -24.17 6.67
N VAL A 536 -3.62 -23.48 7.72
CA VAL A 536 -2.98 -22.27 8.23
C VAL A 536 -2.50 -22.51 9.64
N THR A 537 -1.25 -22.22 9.88
CA THR A 537 -0.59 -22.33 11.20
C THR A 537 0.14 -21.01 11.50
N HIS A 538 0.77 -20.92 12.64
CA HIS A 538 1.72 -19.84 12.94
C HIS A 538 3.01 -20.43 13.54
N LYS A 539 4.12 -19.72 13.35
CA LYS A 539 5.39 -19.96 14.03
C LYS A 539 5.42 -19.16 15.33
N ASN A 540 6.07 -19.71 16.34
CA ASN A 540 6.19 -19.08 17.65
C ASN A 540 4.83 -18.71 18.28
N SER A 541 4.82 -18.01 19.42
CA SER A 541 3.59 -17.49 20.01
C SER A 541 3.13 -16.23 19.28
N LEU A 542 1.83 -16.12 19.00
CA LEU A 542 1.22 -14.88 18.53
C LEU A 542 1.40 -13.78 19.58
N GLN A 543 1.52 -12.54 19.14
CA GLN A 543 1.75 -11.40 20.03
C GLN A 543 0.70 -11.37 21.15
N ASN A 544 1.16 -11.29 22.39
CA ASN A 544 0.32 -11.31 23.61
C ASN A 544 -0.59 -12.54 23.74
N ASN A 545 -0.30 -13.63 23.04
CA ASN A 545 -1.17 -14.81 22.90
C ASN A 545 -2.57 -14.49 22.35
N ALA A 546 -2.76 -13.31 21.75
CA ALA A 546 -4.03 -12.88 21.19
C ALA A 546 -4.29 -13.54 19.83
N PRO A 547 -5.56 -13.73 19.44
CA PRO A 547 -5.88 -14.24 18.11
C PRO A 547 -5.40 -13.30 17.00
N GLN A 548 -4.82 -13.87 15.92
CA GLN A 548 -4.47 -13.13 14.71
C GLN A 548 -5.56 -13.27 13.67
N ALA A 549 -6.18 -12.14 13.31
CA ALA A 549 -7.12 -12.08 12.19
C ALA A 549 -6.37 -12.24 10.87
N PHE A 550 -6.86 -13.08 9.97
CA PHE A 550 -6.34 -13.24 8.62
C PHE A 550 -7.47 -13.35 7.59
N SER A 551 -7.13 -13.06 6.35
CA SER A 551 -8.02 -13.14 5.18
C SER A 551 -7.51 -14.22 4.24
N LEU A 552 -8.43 -14.99 3.68
CA LEU A 552 -8.12 -16.05 2.73
C LEU A 552 -8.93 -15.84 1.45
N VAL A 553 -8.24 -15.68 0.33
CA VAL A 553 -8.81 -15.61 -1.02
C VAL A 553 -8.37 -16.85 -1.78
N GLY A 554 -9.33 -17.56 -2.36
CA GLY A 554 -9.04 -18.78 -3.10
C GLY A 554 -9.86 -18.90 -4.38
N SER A 555 -9.30 -19.56 -5.39
CA SER A 555 -9.95 -19.82 -6.69
C SER A 555 -9.50 -21.15 -7.29
N GLY A 556 -10.30 -21.66 -8.25
CA GLY A 556 -10.00 -22.91 -8.98
C GLY A 556 -10.35 -24.18 -8.23
N PHE A 557 -11.24 -24.12 -7.26
CA PHE A 557 -11.73 -25.28 -6.50
C PHE A 557 -13.19 -25.11 -6.07
N VAL A 558 -13.83 -26.20 -5.72
CA VAL A 558 -15.17 -26.20 -5.13
C VAL A 558 -15.06 -26.36 -3.61
N LEU A 559 -15.86 -25.58 -2.87
CA LEU A 559 -15.95 -25.71 -1.43
C LEU A 559 -16.69 -27.00 -1.09
N THR A 560 -16.00 -27.94 -0.44
CA THR A 560 -16.72 -29.07 0.18
C THR A 560 -17.42 -28.54 1.42
N ALA A 561 -18.74 -28.73 1.49
CA ALA A 561 -19.51 -28.42 2.69
C ALA A 561 -19.02 -29.35 3.82
N THR A 562 -18.02 -28.90 4.58
CA THR A 562 -17.65 -29.52 5.85
C THR A 562 -18.47 -28.83 6.92
N LEU A 563 -19.45 -29.55 7.47
CA LEU A 563 -19.96 -29.19 8.79
C LEU A 563 -18.75 -29.10 9.75
N PRO A 564 -18.60 -28.03 10.52
CA PRO A 564 -17.57 -28.00 11.54
C PRO A 564 -17.86 -29.12 12.55
N VAL A 565 -17.11 -30.21 12.48
CA VAL A 565 -17.17 -31.25 13.50
C VAL A 565 -16.44 -30.69 14.71
N LYS A 566 -17.17 -30.07 15.62
CA LYS A 566 -16.71 -29.85 16.97
C LYS A 566 -16.71 -31.22 17.64
N TRP A 567 -15.55 -31.80 17.91
CA TRP A 567 -15.44 -32.96 18.77
C TRP A 567 -15.90 -32.55 20.17
N LEU A 568 -17.12 -32.91 20.53
CA LEU A 568 -17.57 -32.93 21.91
C LEU A 568 -16.94 -34.18 22.51
N SER A 569 -16.02 -34.02 23.45
CA SER A 569 -15.54 -35.14 24.28
C SER A 569 -16.75 -35.68 25.05
N PHE A 570 -17.10 -36.94 24.82
CA PHE A 570 -18.02 -37.65 25.68
C PHE A 570 -17.17 -38.22 26.85
N ASP A 571 -17.27 -37.62 28.02
CA ASP A 571 -16.86 -38.24 29.25
C ASP A 571 -17.91 -39.33 29.61
N VAL A 572 -17.56 -40.59 29.39
CA VAL A 572 -18.31 -41.72 29.93
C VAL A 572 -17.92 -41.84 31.42
N LYS A 573 -18.75 -41.33 32.30
CA LYS A 573 -18.68 -41.69 33.72
C LYS A 573 -19.17 -43.12 33.87
N THR A 574 -18.26 -44.05 34.24
CA THR A 574 -18.58 -45.36 34.79
C THR A 574 -19.00 -45.23 36.22
#